data_dbfe06f3a755f8ffb9fd6d2aa5ca1a64
#
_entry.id   dbfe06f3a755f8ffb9fd6d2aa5ca1a64
#
_cell.length_a   1.000
_cell.length_b   1.000
_cell.length_c   1.000
_cell.angle_alpha   90.00
_cell.angle_beta   90.00
_cell.angle_gamma   90.00
#
_symmetry.space_group_name_H-M   'P 1'
#
loop_
_entity.id
_entity.type
_entity.pdbx_description
1 polymer ?
#
loop_
_entity_poly.entity_id
_entity_poly.type
_entity_poly.pdbx_seq_one_letter_code
_entity_poly.pdbx_strand_id
1 'polypeptide(L)'
;MKMGFLFGGQKKVAKDNQEESNGASVEIPVPAEKTDNIPAQNRPRTIGELKASGYSPLPIREEMRRNLIALIKARKPIFNGIIGYDNTVIPQVENAVLSGQNIIFLGERGQAKSRVMRLLVGLLDELIPVIRGCEINDNPFSPICKSCREKVAKDGDNAEIAWLSREDRYGEKLATPDTTIADLIGDVDPIKVAEGRYLSDELTMHYGIIPRTNRGIFCINELPDLAERLQVGLFNLLEEADIQIKGYRVRLPLDIILVASAN
;
A
#
# COMPACT_ATOMS: atom_id res chain seq x y z
N MET A 1 -3.61 15.53 10.63
CA MET A 1 -3.49 14.05 10.50
C MET A 1 -3.85 13.39 11.82
N LYS A 2 -4.89 12.55 11.86
CA LYS A 2 -5.25 11.82 13.09
C LYS A 2 -4.61 10.43 12.99
N MET A 3 -3.72 10.13 13.89
CA MET A 3 -3.09 8.81 14.05
C MET A 3 -3.90 8.03 15.09
N GLY A 4 -4.45 6.88 14.70
CA GLY A 4 -5.11 5.98 15.65
C GLY A 4 -4.08 5.10 16.34
N PHE A 5 -4.07 5.11 17.67
CA PHE A 5 -3.21 4.26 18.49
C PHE A 5 -3.99 3.03 18.97
N LEU A 6 -3.45 1.85 18.70
CA LEU A 6 -4.03 0.59 19.18
C LEU A 6 -3.18 0.04 20.34
N PHE A 7 -3.73 0.10 21.56
CA PHE A 7 -3.09 -0.50 22.73
C PHE A 7 -3.54 -1.96 22.90
N GLY A 8 -2.61 -2.89 22.73
CA GLY A 8 -2.83 -4.28 23.12
C GLY A 8 -2.29 -4.53 24.54
N GLY A 9 -3.15 -4.52 25.52
CA GLY A 9 -2.74 -4.78 26.89
C GLY A 9 -3.73 -5.66 27.63
N GLN A 10 -3.44 -6.95 27.71
CA GLN A 10 -3.66 -7.74 28.94
C GLN A 10 -2.94 -9.08 28.83
N LYS A 11 -2.08 -9.36 29.83
CA LYS A 11 -1.37 -10.62 29.99
C LYS A 11 -2.36 -11.74 30.28
N LYS A 12 -2.44 -12.74 29.36
CA LYS A 12 -2.80 -14.11 29.75
C LYS A 12 -1.70 -15.03 29.23
N VAL A 13 -1.02 -15.64 30.18
CA VAL A 13 -0.05 -16.71 30.00
C VAL A 13 -0.78 -17.90 29.35
N ALA A 14 -0.46 -18.18 28.07
CA ALA A 14 -0.81 -19.44 27.45
C ALA A 14 0.46 -20.30 27.36
N LYS A 15 0.35 -21.51 27.87
CA LYS A 15 1.39 -22.54 27.92
C LYS A 15 1.82 -22.95 26.51
N ASP A 16 3.14 -23.16 26.38
CA ASP A 16 3.81 -23.76 25.24
C ASP A 16 3.10 -25.00 24.69
N ASN A 17 2.69 -24.95 23.45
CA ASN A 17 2.61 -26.11 22.57
C ASN A 17 3.40 -25.75 21.30
N GLN A 18 4.58 -26.36 21.19
CA GLN A 18 5.32 -26.45 19.94
C GLN A 18 4.50 -27.33 18.98
N GLU A 19 3.85 -26.73 18.02
CA GLU A 19 3.37 -27.43 16.82
C GLU A 19 4.11 -26.94 15.60
N GLU A 20 4.61 -27.89 14.86
CA GLU A 20 5.37 -27.77 13.63
C GLU A 20 4.64 -26.91 12.61
N SER A 21 5.39 -25.99 12.00
CA SER A 21 4.91 -25.10 10.94
C SER A 21 4.67 -25.88 9.65
N ASN A 22 3.49 -26.43 9.50
CA ASN A 22 2.95 -26.76 8.18
C ASN A 22 2.56 -25.45 7.48
N GLY A 23 3.22 -25.17 6.38
CA GLY A 23 2.92 -24.01 5.52
C GLY A 23 1.54 -24.14 4.86
N ALA A 24 0.50 -23.88 5.63
CA ALA A 24 -0.84 -23.67 5.12
C ALA A 24 -0.88 -22.27 4.48
N SER A 25 -1.16 -22.21 3.19
CA SER A 25 -1.51 -20.97 2.49
C SER A 25 -2.67 -20.32 3.24
N VAL A 26 -2.45 -19.10 3.75
CA VAL A 26 -3.49 -18.31 4.41
C VAL A 26 -4.46 -17.85 3.33
N GLU A 27 -5.66 -18.44 3.30
CA GLU A 27 -6.72 -17.97 2.41
C GLU A 27 -7.13 -16.54 2.82
N ILE A 28 -6.88 -15.58 1.92
CA ILE A 28 -7.29 -14.19 2.09
C ILE A 28 -8.79 -14.11 1.81
N PRO A 29 -9.60 -13.53 2.72
CA PRO A 29 -11.04 -13.43 2.49
C PRO A 29 -11.33 -12.56 1.26
N VAL A 30 -12.09 -13.08 0.31
CA VAL A 30 -12.52 -12.37 -0.89
C VAL A 30 -13.70 -11.46 -0.53
N PRO A 31 -13.61 -10.14 -0.78
CA PRO A 31 -14.74 -9.23 -0.63
C PRO A 31 -15.86 -9.61 -1.62
N ALA A 32 -17.12 -9.42 -1.22
CA ALA A 32 -18.26 -9.79 -2.03
C ALA A 32 -18.41 -8.90 -3.27
N GLU A 33 -18.53 -9.57 -4.40
CA GLU A 33 -19.08 -9.20 -5.71
C GLU A 33 -19.29 -7.71 -6.06
N LYS A 34 -18.49 -7.20 -7.02
CA LYS A 34 -19.03 -6.38 -8.13
C LYS A 34 -18.07 -5.97 -9.25
N THR A 35 -16.75 -6.22 -9.16
CA THR A 35 -15.82 -5.85 -10.26
C THR A 35 -14.91 -6.99 -10.74
N ASP A 36 -14.90 -8.12 -10.07
CA ASP A 36 -13.83 -9.12 -10.22
C ASP A 36 -14.14 -10.27 -11.17
N ASN A 37 -15.33 -10.27 -11.79
CA ASN A 37 -15.78 -11.33 -12.71
C ASN A 37 -15.54 -11.05 -14.20
N ILE A 38 -14.64 -10.10 -14.55
CA ILE A 38 -14.25 -9.96 -15.96
C ILE A 38 -13.18 -11.02 -16.25
N PRO A 39 -13.48 -12.05 -17.08
CA PRO A 39 -12.49 -13.04 -17.48
C PRO A 39 -11.24 -12.35 -18.04
N ALA A 40 -10.05 -12.92 -17.82
CA ALA A 40 -8.79 -12.33 -18.26
C ALA A 40 -8.78 -11.95 -19.76
N GLN A 41 -9.58 -12.65 -20.56
CA GLN A 41 -9.77 -12.43 -22.00
C GLN A 41 -10.58 -11.18 -22.35
N ASN A 42 -11.42 -10.66 -21.44
CA ASN A 42 -12.33 -9.53 -21.68
C ASN A 42 -11.94 -8.26 -20.89
N ARG A 43 -10.79 -8.25 -20.24
CA ARG A 43 -10.35 -7.07 -19.48
C ARG A 43 -9.90 -5.96 -20.42
N PRO A 44 -10.28 -4.70 -20.15
CA PRO A 44 -9.74 -3.54 -20.86
C PRO A 44 -8.22 -3.56 -20.94
N ARG A 45 -7.68 -3.23 -22.10
CA ARG A 45 -6.23 -3.17 -22.36
C ARG A 45 -5.74 -1.75 -22.62
N THR A 46 -6.67 -0.83 -22.88
CA THR A 46 -6.38 0.57 -23.13
C THR A 46 -7.22 1.49 -22.25
N ILE A 47 -6.81 2.74 -22.11
CA ILE A 47 -7.58 3.76 -21.37
C ILE A 47 -8.98 3.94 -21.99
N GLY A 48 -9.10 3.91 -23.32
CA GLY A 48 -10.39 4.05 -24.00
C GLY A 48 -11.35 2.90 -23.67
N GLU A 49 -10.87 1.67 -23.72
CA GLU A 49 -11.65 0.49 -23.31
C GLU A 49 -12.05 0.56 -21.83
N LEU A 50 -11.13 1.04 -20.97
CA LEU A 50 -11.40 1.21 -19.56
C LEU A 50 -12.49 2.25 -19.30
N LYS A 51 -12.48 3.38 -20.02
CA LYS A 51 -13.57 4.38 -19.98
C LYS A 51 -14.90 3.78 -20.42
N ALA A 52 -14.89 3.03 -21.51
CA ALA A 52 -16.10 2.38 -22.07
C ALA A 52 -16.68 1.33 -21.10
N SER A 53 -15.86 0.70 -20.26
CA SER A 53 -16.32 -0.26 -19.24
C SER A 53 -17.05 0.38 -18.06
N GLY A 54 -17.03 1.71 -17.93
CA GLY A 54 -17.62 2.42 -16.79
C GLY A 54 -16.80 2.30 -15.50
N TYR A 55 -15.54 1.86 -15.57
CA TYR A 55 -14.67 1.77 -14.41
C TYR A 55 -14.45 3.15 -13.78
N SER A 56 -14.60 3.23 -12.46
CA SER A 56 -14.32 4.43 -11.67
C SER A 56 -13.31 4.10 -10.57
N PRO A 57 -12.11 4.70 -10.60
CA PRO A 57 -11.11 4.46 -9.57
C PRO A 57 -11.55 5.06 -8.23
N LEU A 58 -11.28 4.34 -7.16
CA LEU A 58 -11.44 4.84 -5.80
C LEU A 58 -10.06 5.12 -5.19
N PRO A 59 -9.95 6.16 -4.35
CA PRO A 59 -8.80 6.29 -3.45
C PRO A 59 -8.71 5.05 -2.54
N ILE A 60 -7.48 4.65 -2.18
CA ILE A 60 -7.26 3.44 -1.38
C ILE A 60 -8.06 3.39 -0.08
N ARG A 61 -8.22 4.55 0.58
CA ARG A 61 -8.98 4.65 1.84
C ARG A 61 -10.47 4.34 1.63
N GLU A 62 -11.04 4.81 0.54
CA GLU A 62 -12.44 4.56 0.19
C GLU A 62 -12.64 3.13 -0.33
N GLU A 63 -11.68 2.59 -1.07
CA GLU A 63 -11.68 1.19 -1.50
C GLU A 63 -11.71 0.25 -0.29
N MET A 64 -10.75 0.39 0.64
CA MET A 64 -10.69 -0.44 1.84
C MET A 64 -11.93 -0.29 2.71
N ARG A 65 -12.44 0.94 2.86
CA ARG A 65 -13.68 1.22 3.59
C ARG A 65 -14.88 0.51 2.97
N ARG A 66 -15.05 0.61 1.66
CA ARG A 66 -16.13 -0.06 0.92
C ARG A 66 -16.07 -1.58 1.13
N ASN A 67 -14.89 -2.16 0.97
CA ASN A 67 -14.67 -3.60 1.08
C ASN A 67 -14.89 -4.09 2.52
N LEU A 68 -14.41 -3.34 3.52
CA LEU A 68 -14.68 -3.62 4.93
C LEU A 68 -16.18 -3.61 5.24
N ILE A 69 -16.93 -2.59 4.79
CA ILE A 69 -18.38 -2.52 4.98
C ILE A 69 -19.07 -3.74 4.34
N ALA A 70 -18.63 -4.18 3.17
CA ALA A 70 -19.16 -5.37 2.51
C ALA A 70 -18.93 -6.65 3.35
N LEU A 71 -17.73 -6.82 3.92
CA LEU A 71 -17.42 -7.95 4.81
C LEU A 71 -18.27 -7.93 6.08
N ILE A 72 -18.40 -6.78 6.73
CA ILE A 72 -19.23 -6.62 7.95
C ILE A 72 -20.70 -6.97 7.64
N LYS A 73 -21.26 -6.44 6.54
CA LYS A 73 -22.63 -6.76 6.12
C LYS A 73 -22.83 -8.24 5.82
N ALA A 74 -21.82 -8.89 5.24
CA ALA A 74 -21.82 -10.32 4.95
C ALA A 74 -21.53 -11.19 6.18
N ARG A 75 -21.25 -10.60 7.34
CA ARG A 75 -20.83 -11.28 8.58
C ARG A 75 -19.60 -12.19 8.38
N LYS A 76 -18.71 -11.80 7.49
CA LYS A 76 -17.45 -12.52 7.23
C LYS A 76 -16.34 -11.95 8.12
N PRO A 77 -15.45 -12.79 8.65
CA PRO A 77 -14.32 -12.30 9.44
C PRO A 77 -13.36 -11.50 8.55
N ILE A 78 -12.80 -10.42 9.08
CA ILE A 78 -11.80 -9.59 8.38
C ILE A 78 -10.46 -10.32 8.36
N PHE A 79 -10.12 -10.99 9.49
CA PHE A 79 -8.84 -11.65 9.66
C PHE A 79 -9.03 -13.14 9.94
N ASN A 80 -8.81 -13.96 8.92
CA ASN A 80 -8.85 -15.41 9.09
C ASN A 80 -7.64 -15.90 9.90
N GLY A 81 -7.91 -16.76 10.90
CA GLY A 81 -6.87 -17.38 11.70
C GLY A 81 -6.20 -16.46 12.74
N ILE A 82 -6.79 -15.30 13.02
CA ILE A 82 -6.44 -14.47 14.18
C ILE A 82 -7.46 -14.77 15.28
N ILE A 83 -6.98 -15.25 16.42
CA ILE A 83 -7.81 -15.68 17.54
C ILE A 83 -7.51 -14.82 18.76
N GLY A 84 -8.55 -14.45 19.52
CA GLY A 84 -8.43 -13.73 20.78
C GLY A 84 -8.36 -12.21 20.69
N TYR A 85 -8.52 -11.65 19.49
CA TYR A 85 -8.53 -10.20 19.26
C TYR A 85 -9.92 -9.63 18.89
N ASP A 86 -10.94 -10.46 18.91
CA ASP A 86 -12.30 -10.13 18.45
C ASP A 86 -12.91 -8.93 19.18
N ASN A 87 -12.62 -8.79 20.48
CA ASN A 87 -13.17 -7.73 21.33
C ASN A 87 -12.16 -6.59 21.62
N THR A 88 -10.98 -6.64 21.05
CA THR A 88 -9.90 -5.68 21.36
C THR A 88 -9.32 -5.05 20.10
N VAL A 89 -8.43 -5.74 19.40
CA VAL A 89 -7.68 -5.21 18.26
C VAL A 89 -8.55 -5.10 17.01
N ILE A 90 -9.38 -6.12 16.71
CA ILE A 90 -10.19 -6.15 15.48
C ILE A 90 -11.13 -4.95 15.38
N PRO A 91 -11.94 -4.59 16.39
CA PRO A 91 -12.81 -3.42 16.32
C PRO A 91 -12.06 -2.08 16.15
N GLN A 92 -10.84 -2.01 16.70
CA GLN A 92 -10.01 -0.80 16.55
C GLN A 92 -9.47 -0.68 15.15
N VAL A 93 -9.04 -1.79 14.52
CA VAL A 93 -8.63 -1.82 13.11
C VAL A 93 -9.80 -1.47 12.20
N GLU A 94 -10.98 -2.05 12.45
CA GLU A 94 -12.21 -1.69 11.72
C GLU A 94 -12.49 -0.18 11.78
N ASN A 95 -12.44 0.40 12.96
CA ASN A 95 -12.65 1.83 13.14
C ASN A 95 -11.59 2.68 12.43
N ALA A 96 -10.32 2.27 12.47
CA ALA A 96 -9.24 2.95 11.78
C ALA A 96 -9.44 2.93 10.25
N VAL A 97 -9.79 1.78 9.69
CA VAL A 97 -10.09 1.63 8.25
C VAL A 97 -11.34 2.43 7.86
N LEU A 98 -12.42 2.36 8.64
CA LEU A 98 -13.65 3.12 8.39
C LEU A 98 -13.41 4.63 8.42
N SER A 99 -12.47 5.09 9.26
CA SER A 99 -12.08 6.50 9.38
C SER A 99 -10.98 6.91 8.40
N GLY A 100 -10.45 5.97 7.60
CA GLY A 100 -9.36 6.23 6.66
C GLY A 100 -8.05 6.65 7.34
N GLN A 101 -7.74 6.13 8.52
CA GLN A 101 -6.54 6.49 9.29
C GLN A 101 -5.36 5.60 8.93
N ASN A 102 -4.14 6.14 9.07
CA ASN A 102 -2.94 5.32 9.16
C ASN A 102 -2.93 4.59 10.52
N ILE A 103 -2.29 3.42 10.58
CA ILE A 103 -2.38 2.52 11.73
C ILE A 103 -0.96 2.27 12.28
N ILE A 104 -0.83 2.28 13.60
CA ILE A 104 0.36 1.77 14.28
C ILE A 104 -0.06 0.71 15.31
N PHE A 105 0.54 -0.47 15.20
CA PHE A 105 0.38 -1.57 16.14
C PHE A 105 1.46 -1.50 17.20
N LEU A 106 1.05 -1.32 18.46
CA LEU A 106 1.94 -1.32 19.62
C LEU A 106 1.74 -2.61 20.40
N GLY A 107 2.82 -3.24 20.80
CA GLY A 107 2.75 -4.47 21.60
C GLY A 107 4.02 -5.31 21.53
N GLU A 108 4.17 -6.26 22.44
CA GLU A 108 5.33 -7.14 22.56
C GLU A 108 5.54 -8.03 21.30
N ARG A 109 6.72 -8.60 21.17
CA ARG A 109 7.04 -9.56 20.11
C ARG A 109 6.13 -10.80 20.26
N GLY A 110 5.80 -11.43 19.13
CA GLY A 110 4.95 -12.62 19.13
C GLY A 110 3.43 -12.35 19.17
N GLN A 111 2.99 -11.08 19.20
CA GLN A 111 1.55 -10.71 19.22
C GLN A 111 0.92 -10.62 17.82
N ALA A 112 1.43 -11.33 16.85
CA ALA A 112 0.89 -11.42 15.49
C ALA A 112 0.76 -10.07 14.73
N LYS A 113 1.44 -8.98 15.17
CA LYS A 113 1.35 -7.66 14.53
C LYS A 113 1.57 -7.74 13.01
N SER A 114 2.70 -8.28 12.57
CA SER A 114 3.03 -8.39 11.13
C SER A 114 2.03 -9.27 10.36
N ARG A 115 1.45 -10.29 11.01
CA ARG A 115 0.41 -11.12 10.39
C ARG A 115 -0.86 -10.32 10.14
N VAL A 116 -1.31 -9.54 11.13
CA VAL A 116 -2.49 -8.66 10.97
C VAL A 116 -2.25 -7.62 9.89
N MET A 117 -1.04 -7.01 9.84
CA MET A 117 -0.67 -6.04 8.80
C MET A 117 -0.79 -6.65 7.39
N ARG A 118 -0.28 -7.86 7.17
CA ARG A 118 -0.38 -8.56 5.88
C ARG A 118 -1.81 -8.92 5.51
N LEU A 119 -2.65 -9.27 6.46
CA LEU A 119 -4.04 -9.61 6.22
C LEU A 119 -4.91 -8.41 5.78
N LEU A 120 -4.45 -7.16 6.02
CA LEU A 120 -5.12 -5.97 5.49
C LEU A 120 -5.19 -5.93 3.96
N VAL A 121 -4.31 -6.64 3.27
CA VAL A 121 -4.36 -6.82 1.81
C VAL A 121 -5.70 -7.37 1.35
N GLY A 122 -6.36 -8.20 2.17
CA GLY A 122 -7.70 -8.71 1.91
C GLY A 122 -8.80 -7.65 1.80
N LEU A 123 -8.52 -6.40 2.23
CA LEU A 123 -9.42 -5.26 2.08
C LEU A 123 -9.22 -4.51 0.75
N LEU A 124 -8.23 -4.89 -0.06
CA LEU A 124 -8.02 -4.34 -1.39
C LEU A 124 -8.81 -5.11 -2.44
N ASP A 125 -9.17 -4.44 -3.52
CA ASP A 125 -9.73 -5.08 -4.72
C ASP A 125 -8.71 -6.06 -5.29
N GLU A 126 -9.19 -7.19 -5.79
CA GLU A 126 -8.32 -8.25 -6.32
C GLU A 126 -7.40 -7.75 -7.43
N LEU A 127 -7.92 -6.87 -8.27
CA LEU A 127 -7.20 -6.29 -9.39
C LEU A 127 -7.57 -4.82 -9.60
N ILE A 128 -6.58 -3.99 -9.89
CA ILE A 128 -6.80 -2.61 -10.33
C ILE A 128 -6.05 -2.31 -11.63
N PRO A 129 -6.57 -1.42 -12.50
CA PRO A 129 -5.86 -1.00 -13.70
C PRO A 129 -4.77 0.02 -13.34
N VAL A 130 -3.61 -0.14 -13.99
CA VAL A 130 -2.46 0.77 -13.92
C VAL A 130 -1.95 1.04 -15.34
N ILE A 131 -1.23 2.14 -15.56
CA ILE A 131 -0.57 2.39 -16.84
C ILE A 131 0.55 1.35 -17.03
N ARG A 132 0.56 0.67 -18.17
CA ARG A 132 1.54 -0.38 -18.46
C ARG A 132 2.97 0.16 -18.39
N GLY A 133 3.83 -0.52 -17.60
CA GLY A 133 5.23 -0.18 -17.41
C GLY A 133 5.46 0.98 -16.45
N CYS A 134 4.45 1.42 -15.70
CA CYS A 134 4.60 2.41 -14.64
C CYS A 134 5.26 1.77 -13.40
N GLU A 135 6.32 2.43 -12.88
CA GLU A 135 7.01 1.97 -11.68
C GLU A 135 6.25 2.26 -10.38
N ILE A 136 5.32 3.22 -10.40
CA ILE A 136 4.59 3.70 -9.22
C ILE A 136 3.08 3.49 -9.31
N ASN A 137 2.63 2.51 -10.10
CA ASN A 137 1.23 2.07 -10.17
C ASN A 137 0.22 3.19 -10.48
N ASP A 138 0.58 4.09 -11.40
CA ASP A 138 -0.26 5.23 -11.75
C ASP A 138 -1.67 4.85 -12.16
N ASN A 139 -2.62 5.67 -11.70
CA ASN A 139 -4.00 5.60 -12.14
C ASN A 139 -4.08 6.02 -13.62
N PRO A 140 -4.66 5.18 -14.51
CA PRO A 140 -4.81 5.51 -15.92
C PRO A 140 -5.52 6.83 -16.21
N PHE A 141 -6.44 7.26 -15.35
CA PHE A 141 -7.21 8.49 -15.52
C PHE A 141 -6.56 9.72 -14.91
N SER A 142 -5.59 9.54 -14.01
CA SER A 142 -4.91 10.64 -13.32
C SER A 142 -3.46 10.24 -13.01
N PRO A 143 -2.59 10.16 -14.02
CA PRO A 143 -1.19 9.81 -13.81
C PRO A 143 -0.45 10.90 -13.06
N ILE A 144 0.38 10.52 -12.09
CA ILE A 144 1.15 11.44 -11.26
C ILE A 144 2.62 11.52 -11.69
N CYS A 145 3.22 10.44 -12.23
CA CYS A 145 4.59 10.49 -12.70
C CYS A 145 4.73 11.10 -14.11
N LYS A 146 5.86 11.74 -14.35
CA LYS A 146 6.14 12.42 -15.63
C LYS A 146 6.07 11.46 -16.81
N SER A 147 6.67 10.28 -16.70
CA SER A 147 6.66 9.26 -17.77
C SER A 147 5.24 8.88 -18.20
N CYS A 148 4.35 8.64 -17.24
CA CYS A 148 2.97 8.28 -17.54
C CYS A 148 2.17 9.45 -18.10
N ARG A 149 2.38 10.67 -17.57
CA ARG A 149 1.75 11.88 -18.13
C ARG A 149 2.13 12.10 -19.59
N GLU A 150 3.42 11.95 -19.94
CA GLU A 150 3.91 12.05 -21.32
C GLU A 150 3.31 10.94 -22.21
N LYS A 151 3.25 9.68 -21.70
CA LYS A 151 2.66 8.55 -22.41
C LYS A 151 1.18 8.79 -22.70
N VAL A 152 0.40 9.20 -21.70
CA VAL A 152 -1.04 9.49 -21.88
C VAL A 152 -1.25 10.70 -22.79
N ALA A 153 -0.41 11.74 -22.71
CA ALA A 153 -0.50 12.90 -23.60
C ALA A 153 -0.24 12.51 -25.07
N LYS A 154 0.66 11.54 -25.31
CA LYS A 154 1.00 11.07 -26.66
C LYS A 154 -0.04 10.11 -27.22
N ASP A 155 -0.42 9.10 -26.45
CA ASP A 155 -1.19 7.96 -26.94
C ASP A 155 -2.71 8.10 -26.66
N GLY A 156 -3.11 9.02 -25.78
CA GLY A 156 -4.50 9.28 -25.42
C GLY A 156 -5.24 8.03 -24.95
N ASP A 157 -6.39 7.78 -25.55
CA ASP A 157 -7.24 6.60 -25.24
C ASP A 157 -6.61 5.27 -25.68
N ASN A 158 -5.58 5.28 -26.53
CA ASN A 158 -4.84 4.09 -26.95
C ASN A 158 -3.71 3.73 -25.96
N ALA A 159 -3.43 4.55 -24.94
CA ALA A 159 -2.41 4.24 -23.95
C ALA A 159 -2.75 2.90 -23.26
N GLU A 160 -1.76 2.01 -23.27
CA GLU A 160 -1.93 0.65 -22.73
C GLU A 160 -1.98 0.63 -21.21
N ILE A 161 -2.87 -0.20 -20.68
CA ILE A 161 -2.98 -0.50 -19.26
C ILE A 161 -2.58 -1.94 -18.94
N ALA A 162 -2.23 -2.17 -17.69
CA ALA A 162 -2.01 -3.49 -17.11
C ALA A 162 -2.90 -3.63 -15.86
N TRP A 163 -3.15 -4.86 -15.44
CA TRP A 163 -3.91 -5.15 -14.23
C TRP A 163 -2.95 -5.59 -13.13
N LEU A 164 -2.99 -4.88 -12.01
CA LEU A 164 -2.13 -5.10 -10.85
C LEU A 164 -2.92 -5.85 -9.78
N SER A 165 -2.33 -6.93 -9.25
CA SER A 165 -2.96 -7.70 -8.17
C SER A 165 -2.87 -6.95 -6.83
N ARG A 166 -3.76 -7.28 -5.89
CA ARG A 166 -3.70 -6.69 -4.55
C ARG A 166 -2.44 -7.07 -3.78
N GLU A 167 -1.86 -8.22 -4.06
CA GLU A 167 -0.61 -8.69 -3.48
C GLU A 167 0.56 -7.79 -3.90
N ASP A 168 0.57 -7.33 -5.15
CA ASP A 168 1.59 -6.42 -5.70
C ASP A 168 1.42 -4.97 -5.20
N ARG A 169 0.30 -4.67 -4.52
CA ARG A 169 0.00 -3.37 -3.90
C ARG A 169 0.42 -3.29 -2.43
N TYR A 170 1.10 -4.30 -1.94
CA TYR A 170 1.59 -4.37 -0.57
C TYR A 170 3.11 -4.24 -0.54
N GLY A 171 3.61 -3.20 0.11
CA GLY A 171 5.02 -3.00 0.38
C GLY A 171 5.33 -3.18 1.85
N GLU A 172 6.36 -3.95 2.19
CA GLU A 172 6.79 -4.18 3.58
C GLU A 172 8.29 -3.93 3.71
N LYS A 173 8.67 -3.15 4.71
CA LYS A 173 10.07 -2.89 5.07
C LYS A 173 10.25 -3.10 6.57
N LEU A 174 11.28 -3.83 6.94
CA LEU A 174 11.77 -3.83 8.31
C LEU A 174 12.63 -2.57 8.51
N ALA A 175 12.28 -1.77 9.50
CA ALA A 175 13.11 -0.63 9.90
C ALA A 175 14.38 -1.16 10.56
N THR A 176 15.52 -0.62 10.12
CA THR A 176 16.84 -0.89 10.67
C THR A 176 17.62 0.43 10.72
N PRO A 177 18.62 0.58 11.60
CA PRO A 177 19.40 1.82 11.70
C PRO A 177 20.13 2.21 10.41
N ASP A 178 20.41 1.25 9.54
CA ASP A 178 21.06 1.43 8.22
C ASP A 178 20.08 1.70 7.08
N THR A 179 18.76 1.66 7.35
CA THR A 179 17.74 2.04 6.36
C THR A 179 18.00 3.47 5.87
N THR A 180 17.97 3.67 4.57
CA THR A 180 18.25 4.97 3.94
C THR A 180 16.99 5.61 3.35
N ILE A 181 17.07 6.94 3.10
CA ILE A 181 16.01 7.65 2.38
C ILE A 181 15.85 7.11 0.95
N ALA A 182 16.94 6.65 0.33
CA ALA A 182 16.94 6.05 -0.99
C ALA A 182 16.12 4.76 -1.03
N ASP A 183 16.19 3.93 0.01
CA ASP A 183 15.39 2.70 0.11
C ASP A 183 13.89 3.00 0.18
N LEU A 184 13.53 4.03 0.94
CA LEU A 184 12.13 4.38 1.20
C LEU A 184 11.52 5.19 0.06
N ILE A 185 12.18 6.24 -0.36
CA ILE A 185 11.63 7.23 -1.30
C ILE A 185 12.24 7.05 -2.69
N GLY A 186 13.56 6.82 -2.75
CA GLY A 186 14.31 6.68 -3.99
C GLY A 186 15.52 7.60 -4.07
N ASP A 187 16.24 7.48 -5.15
CA ASP A 187 17.43 8.26 -5.44
C ASP A 187 17.52 8.57 -6.94
N VAL A 188 18.45 9.45 -7.31
CA VAL A 188 18.78 9.73 -8.71
C VAL A 188 19.58 8.57 -9.29
N ASP A 189 19.14 8.04 -10.42
CA ASP A 189 19.82 6.96 -11.12
C ASP A 189 21.09 7.50 -11.81
N PRO A 190 22.29 7.09 -11.36
CA PRO A 190 23.55 7.59 -11.92
C PRO A 190 23.75 7.19 -13.39
N ILE A 191 23.14 6.09 -13.83
CA ILE A 191 23.25 5.62 -15.22
C ILE A 191 22.49 6.56 -16.14
N LYS A 192 21.25 6.91 -15.79
CA LYS A 192 20.43 7.86 -16.57
C LYS A 192 21.06 9.25 -16.64
N VAL A 193 21.77 9.67 -15.60
CA VAL A 193 22.54 10.93 -15.59
C VAL A 193 23.75 10.85 -16.52
N ALA A 194 24.46 9.73 -16.50
CA ALA A 194 25.62 9.51 -17.41
C ALA A 194 25.20 9.49 -18.89
N GLU A 195 23.94 9.14 -19.20
CA GLU A 195 23.34 9.23 -20.52
C GLU A 195 23.01 10.67 -20.96
N GLY A 196 23.36 11.69 -20.17
CA GLY A 196 23.20 13.12 -20.48
C GLY A 196 21.86 13.73 -20.06
N ARG A 197 21.09 13.07 -19.19
CA ARG A 197 19.87 13.65 -18.62
C ARG A 197 20.22 14.59 -17.46
N TYR A 198 19.38 15.62 -17.27
CA TYR A 198 19.55 16.55 -16.15
C TYR A 198 19.18 15.86 -14.83
N LEU A 199 19.98 16.11 -13.79
CA LEU A 199 19.71 15.63 -12.42
C LEU A 199 18.34 16.02 -11.87
N SER A 200 17.79 17.15 -12.34
CA SER A 200 16.47 17.65 -11.94
C SER A 200 15.30 17.01 -12.71
N ASP A 201 15.58 16.14 -13.68
CA ASP A 201 14.52 15.49 -14.45
C ASP A 201 13.95 14.31 -13.64
N GLU A 202 12.63 14.31 -13.40
CA GLU A 202 11.92 13.21 -12.75
C GLU A 202 12.20 11.85 -13.42
N LEU A 203 12.47 11.83 -14.72
CA LEU A 203 12.80 10.62 -15.47
C LEU A 203 14.16 9.99 -15.08
N THR A 204 15.03 10.74 -14.39
CA THR A 204 16.29 10.21 -13.86
C THR A 204 16.13 9.51 -12.52
N MET A 205 14.95 9.53 -11.93
CA MET A 205 14.72 8.96 -10.62
C MET A 205 14.58 7.44 -10.68
N HIS A 206 15.09 6.81 -9.64
CA HIS A 206 14.79 5.44 -9.26
C HIS A 206 13.93 5.47 -8.00
N TYR A 207 12.69 5.04 -8.11
CA TYR A 207 11.73 5.11 -7.01
C TYR A 207 12.01 4.05 -5.94
N GLY A 208 11.92 4.44 -4.67
CA GLY A 208 11.99 3.55 -3.52
C GLY A 208 10.68 2.78 -3.30
N ILE A 209 10.61 2.05 -2.18
CA ILE A 209 9.48 1.17 -1.88
C ILE A 209 8.16 1.94 -1.69
N ILE A 210 8.20 3.15 -1.11
CA ILE A 210 6.99 3.95 -0.83
C ILE A 210 6.29 4.37 -2.13
N PRO A 211 6.96 5.08 -3.09
CA PRO A 211 6.32 5.41 -4.36
C PRO A 211 5.84 4.17 -5.14
N ARG A 212 6.58 3.07 -5.11
CA ARG A 212 6.18 1.81 -5.76
C ARG A 212 4.95 1.16 -5.13
N THR A 213 4.64 1.51 -3.88
CA THR A 213 3.43 1.03 -3.19
C THR A 213 2.24 1.98 -3.40
N ASN A 214 2.34 2.98 -4.26
CA ASN A 214 1.23 3.88 -4.57
C ASN A 214 -0.04 3.09 -4.91
N ARG A 215 -1.19 3.60 -4.44
CA ARG A 215 -2.50 2.94 -4.47
C ARG A 215 -2.52 1.61 -3.72
N GLY A 216 -1.69 1.51 -2.66
CA GLY A 216 -1.49 0.30 -1.87
C GLY A 216 -1.23 0.56 -0.40
N ILE A 217 -0.89 -0.50 0.32
CA ILE A 217 -0.59 -0.48 1.75
C ILE A 217 0.92 -0.58 1.92
N PHE A 218 1.54 0.46 2.50
CA PHE A 218 2.93 0.42 2.89
C PHE A 218 3.05 0.08 4.38
N CYS A 219 3.74 -1.02 4.67
CA CYS A 219 3.99 -1.50 6.02
C CYS A 219 5.44 -1.28 6.44
N ILE A 220 5.64 -0.75 7.65
CA ILE A 220 6.96 -0.63 8.26
C ILE A 220 6.97 -1.33 9.61
N ASN A 221 7.79 -2.38 9.71
CA ASN A 221 7.97 -3.12 10.95
C ASN A 221 9.07 -2.45 11.79
N GLU A 222 8.89 -2.45 13.11
CA GLU A 222 9.81 -1.88 14.10
C GLU A 222 10.15 -0.40 13.81
N LEU A 223 9.11 0.41 13.58
CA LEU A 223 9.25 1.84 13.25
C LEU A 223 10.23 2.61 14.17
N PRO A 224 10.30 2.38 15.49
CA PRO A 224 11.27 3.06 16.38
C PRO A 224 12.74 2.80 16.03
N ASP A 225 13.07 1.70 15.35
CA ASP A 225 14.44 1.39 14.93
C ASP A 225 14.89 2.21 13.72
N LEU A 226 13.96 2.91 13.07
CA LEU A 226 14.27 3.83 11.99
C LEU A 226 14.91 5.11 12.56
N ALA A 227 15.97 5.60 11.93
CA ALA A 227 16.60 6.84 12.34
C ALA A 227 15.58 7.99 12.40
N GLU A 228 15.61 8.83 13.45
CA GLU A 228 14.63 9.89 13.74
C GLU A 228 14.38 10.81 12.54
N ARG A 229 15.45 11.21 11.83
CA ARG A 229 15.35 12.04 10.62
C ARG A 229 14.52 11.41 9.51
N LEU A 230 14.51 10.07 9.43
CA LEU A 230 13.70 9.33 8.43
C LEU A 230 12.26 9.22 8.89
N GLN A 231 12.00 9.05 10.19
CA GLN A 231 10.65 9.07 10.74
C GLN A 231 9.97 10.41 10.44
N VAL A 232 10.66 11.53 10.70
CA VAL A 232 10.16 12.90 10.39
C VAL A 232 9.93 13.05 8.88
N GLY A 233 10.86 12.59 8.04
CA GLY A 233 10.72 12.63 6.59
C GLY A 233 9.53 11.80 6.09
N LEU A 234 9.29 10.64 6.70
CA LEU A 234 8.14 9.78 6.38
C LEU A 234 6.81 10.46 6.72
N PHE A 235 6.71 11.11 7.88
CA PHE A 235 5.50 11.83 8.27
C PHE A 235 5.22 13.03 7.36
N ASN A 236 6.24 13.82 7.03
CA ASN A 236 6.11 14.94 6.09
C ASN A 236 5.63 14.47 4.72
N LEU A 237 6.19 13.35 4.23
CA LEU A 237 5.74 12.72 2.98
C LEU A 237 4.26 12.38 2.99
N LEU A 238 3.76 11.84 4.11
CA LEU A 238 2.35 11.44 4.25
C LEU A 238 1.40 12.62 4.41
N GLU A 239 1.87 13.74 4.95
CA GLU A 239 1.06 14.96 5.14
C GLU A 239 1.02 15.83 3.89
N GLU A 240 2.18 16.07 3.30
CA GLU A 240 2.34 17.07 2.24
C GLU A 240 2.39 16.46 0.84
N ALA A 241 2.56 15.12 0.74
CA ALA A 241 2.81 14.43 -0.52
C ALA A 241 3.98 15.03 -1.33
N ASP A 242 4.92 15.67 -0.63
CA ASP A 242 6.06 16.39 -1.22
C ASP A 242 7.34 15.60 -0.96
N ILE A 243 7.88 14.99 -1.99
CA ILE A 243 9.11 14.20 -1.91
C ILE A 243 10.28 15.09 -2.33
N GLN A 244 11.27 15.24 -1.44
CA GLN A 244 12.56 15.84 -1.78
C GLN A 244 13.60 14.74 -1.93
N ILE A 245 14.11 14.57 -3.15
CA ILE A 245 15.22 13.64 -3.43
C ILE A 245 16.47 14.47 -3.73
N LYS A 246 17.51 14.35 -2.89
CA LYS A 246 18.79 15.08 -3.03
C LYS A 246 18.62 16.60 -3.29
N GLY A 247 17.65 17.22 -2.63
CA GLY A 247 17.41 18.68 -2.78
C GLY A 247 16.47 19.05 -3.94
N TYR A 248 16.04 18.08 -4.76
CA TYR A 248 15.03 18.32 -5.79
C TYR A 248 13.64 18.01 -5.24
N ARG A 249 12.71 18.94 -5.43
CA ARG A 249 11.31 18.77 -5.08
C ARG A 249 10.58 18.02 -6.18
N VAL A 250 10.20 16.79 -5.92
CA VAL A 250 9.30 16.02 -6.79
C VAL A 250 7.99 15.86 -6.06
N ARG A 251 6.94 16.47 -6.58
CA ARG A 251 5.60 16.30 -6.03
C ARG A 251 4.96 15.04 -6.57
N LEU A 252 4.86 14.03 -5.74
CA LEU A 252 4.13 12.80 -6.01
C LEU A 252 2.99 12.68 -5.00
N PRO A 253 1.77 13.09 -5.36
CA PRO A 253 0.61 12.93 -4.47
C PRO A 253 0.22 11.45 -4.40
N LEU A 254 0.96 10.71 -3.57
CA LEU A 254 0.78 9.26 -3.40
C LEU A 254 -0.52 8.96 -2.64
N ASP A 255 -1.25 7.97 -3.13
CA ASP A 255 -2.44 7.44 -2.49
C ASP A 255 -2.09 6.14 -1.75
N ILE A 256 -1.62 6.25 -0.51
CA ILE A 256 -1.16 5.11 0.31
C ILE A 256 -1.79 5.13 1.71
N ILE A 257 -1.90 3.95 2.30
CA ILE A 257 -2.12 3.78 3.73
C ILE A 257 -0.82 3.29 4.36
N LEU A 258 -0.36 4.03 5.38
CA LEU A 258 0.77 3.61 6.18
C LEU A 258 0.29 2.75 7.34
N VAL A 259 0.92 1.59 7.48
CA VAL A 259 0.74 0.71 8.63
C VAL A 259 2.10 0.46 9.26
N ALA A 260 2.23 0.66 10.56
CA ALA A 260 3.49 0.48 11.26
C ALA A 260 3.35 -0.47 12.44
N SER A 261 4.46 -1.05 12.88
CA SER A 261 4.55 -1.75 14.14
C SER A 261 5.68 -1.19 15.01
N ALA A 262 5.46 -1.26 16.32
CA ALA A 262 6.47 -0.96 17.34
C ALA A 262 6.32 -1.93 18.53
N ASN A 263 7.42 -2.15 19.22
CA ASN A 263 7.49 -2.94 20.47
C ASN A 263 7.52 -2.01 21.68
#